data_c6eacf50a0295310db20c197a1b43bab
#
_entry.id   c6eacf50a0295310db20c197a1b43bab
#
_cell.length_a   1.000
_cell.length_b   1.000
_cell.length_c   1.000
_cell.angle_alpha   90.00
_cell.angle_beta   90.00
_cell.angle_gamma   90.00
#
_symmetry.space_group_name_H-M   'P 1'
#
loop_
_entity.id
_entity.type
_entity.pdbx_description
1 polymer ?
#
loop_
_entity_poly.entity_id
_entity_poly.type
_entity_poly.pdbx_seq_one_letter_code
_entity_poly.pdbx_strand_id
1 'polypeptide(L)'
;QVQELVGTEVSKLIDVGLEDGELERTKRNLSGHLVLALEGMNSRMNRMARNELIFGREVPVEEVLANLEAVTEGQIRDMAKEILDPAKMSTTAIGPF
;
A
#
# COMPACT_ATOMS: atom_id res chain seq x y z
N GLN A 1 23.92 0.60 4.90
CA GLN A 1 23.72 -0.11 3.63
C GLN A 1 22.24 -0.34 3.32
N VAL A 2 21.48 -0.95 4.25
CA VAL A 2 20.02 -1.11 4.10
C VAL A 2 19.34 0.24 4.03
N GLN A 3 19.72 1.20 4.86
CA GLN A 3 19.18 2.55 4.83
C GLN A 3 19.43 3.25 3.49
N GLU A 4 20.61 3.05 2.91
CA GLU A 4 20.96 3.61 1.61
C GLU A 4 20.08 3.03 0.50
N LEU A 5 19.83 1.72 0.54
CA LEU A 5 18.96 1.04 -0.41
C LEU A 5 17.52 1.55 -0.31
N VAL A 6 17.01 1.69 0.91
CA VAL A 6 15.66 2.23 1.14
C VAL A 6 15.57 3.66 0.59
N GLY A 7 16.55 4.51 0.87
CA GLY A 7 16.59 5.87 0.36
C GLY A 7 16.63 5.93 -1.15
N THR A 8 17.40 5.05 -1.79
CA THR A 8 17.50 4.95 -3.23
C THR A 8 16.16 4.55 -3.85
N GLU A 9 15.49 3.54 -3.30
CA GLU A 9 14.19 3.08 -3.80
C GLU A 9 13.10 4.14 -3.63
N VAL A 10 13.09 4.86 -2.51
CA VAL A 10 12.15 5.96 -2.27
C VAL A 10 12.37 7.08 -3.30
N SER A 11 13.62 7.49 -3.51
CA SER A 11 13.96 8.52 -4.48
C SER A 11 13.58 8.10 -5.89
N LYS A 12 13.82 6.85 -6.24
CA LYS A 12 13.45 6.30 -7.55
C LYS A 12 11.94 6.35 -7.76
N LEU A 13 11.16 5.98 -6.75
CA LEU A 13 9.71 6.02 -6.83
C LEU A 13 9.19 7.44 -7.05
N ILE A 14 9.76 8.42 -6.36
CA ILE A 14 9.35 9.82 -6.45
C ILE A 14 9.77 10.44 -7.79
N ASP A 15 11.00 10.21 -8.21
CA ASP A 15 11.59 10.89 -9.36
C ASP A 15 11.25 10.20 -10.69
N VAL A 16 11.29 8.88 -10.73
CA VAL A 16 11.09 8.09 -11.95
C VAL A 16 9.70 7.50 -12.03
N GLY A 17 9.13 7.12 -10.89
CA GLY A 17 7.86 6.41 -10.82
C GLY A 17 8.04 4.90 -10.85
N LEU A 18 6.97 4.20 -11.19
CA LEU A 18 6.95 2.74 -11.24
C LEU A 18 7.55 2.22 -12.55
N GLU A 19 8.09 1.00 -12.49
CA GLU A 19 8.54 0.31 -13.69
C GLU A 19 7.35 -0.15 -14.53
N ASP A 20 7.59 -0.43 -15.82
CA ASP A 20 6.56 -0.92 -16.72
C ASP A 20 5.90 -2.18 -16.18
N GLY A 21 4.57 -2.17 -16.11
CA GLY A 21 3.78 -3.29 -15.62
C GLY A 21 3.79 -3.50 -14.11
N GLU A 22 4.57 -2.74 -13.35
CA GLU A 22 4.65 -2.86 -11.89
C GLU A 22 3.31 -2.54 -11.22
N LEU A 23 2.64 -1.48 -11.65
CA LEU A 23 1.34 -1.10 -11.12
C LEU A 23 0.30 -2.20 -11.35
N GLU A 24 0.27 -2.76 -12.55
CA GLU A 24 -0.68 -3.81 -12.90
C GLU A 24 -0.42 -5.09 -12.10
N ARG A 25 0.85 -5.48 -11.93
CA ARG A 25 1.22 -6.64 -11.11
C ARG A 25 0.82 -6.42 -9.66
N THR A 26 1.07 -5.23 -9.11
CA THR A 26 0.73 -4.91 -7.73
C THR A 26 -0.78 -4.94 -7.50
N LYS A 27 -1.55 -4.37 -8.40
CA LYS A 27 -3.02 -4.42 -8.34
C LYS A 27 -3.53 -5.85 -8.35
N ARG A 28 -2.98 -6.68 -9.22
CA ARG A 28 -3.35 -8.09 -9.34
C ARG A 28 -3.04 -8.86 -8.05
N ASN A 29 -1.86 -8.64 -7.48
CA ASN A 29 -1.46 -9.28 -6.24
C ASN A 29 -2.35 -8.85 -5.07
N LEU A 30 -2.63 -7.56 -4.94
CA LEU A 30 -3.48 -7.03 -3.87
C LEU A 30 -4.92 -7.55 -3.99
N SER A 31 -5.44 -7.60 -5.22
CA SER A 31 -6.78 -8.15 -5.48
C SER A 31 -6.85 -9.62 -5.07
N GLY A 32 -5.85 -10.40 -5.43
CA GLY A 32 -5.76 -11.81 -5.05
C GLY A 32 -5.69 -12.01 -3.54
N HIS A 33 -4.84 -11.24 -2.86
CA HIS A 33 -4.72 -11.30 -1.41
C HIS A 33 -6.02 -10.92 -0.70
N LEU A 34 -6.72 -9.91 -1.18
CA LEU A 34 -8.00 -9.49 -0.62
C LEU A 34 -9.04 -10.61 -0.72
N VAL A 35 -9.14 -11.23 -1.90
CA VAL A 35 -10.09 -12.33 -2.12
C VAL A 35 -9.77 -13.52 -1.21
N LEU A 36 -8.49 -13.90 -1.11
CA LEU A 36 -8.06 -15.01 -0.24
C LEU A 36 -8.30 -14.68 1.24
N ALA A 37 -8.11 -13.46 1.66
CA ALA A 37 -8.34 -13.05 3.05
C ALA A 37 -9.82 -13.20 3.46
N LEU A 38 -10.74 -13.17 2.51
CA LEU A 38 -12.16 -13.34 2.79
C LEU A 38 -12.58 -14.80 3.05
N GLU A 39 -11.71 -15.76 2.80
CA GLU A 39 -11.99 -17.17 3.08
C GLU A 39 -11.94 -17.49 4.56
N GLY A 40 -11.15 -16.73 5.34
CA GLY A 40 -11.04 -16.92 6.79
C GLY A 40 -12.14 -16.20 7.56
N MET A 41 -12.78 -16.89 8.50
CA MET A 41 -13.84 -16.29 9.32
C MET A 41 -13.32 -15.15 10.19
N ASN A 42 -12.15 -15.31 10.80
CA ASN A 42 -11.54 -14.27 11.63
C ASN A 42 -11.20 -13.04 10.79
N SER A 43 -10.69 -13.24 9.59
CA SER A 43 -10.37 -12.13 8.67
C SER A 43 -11.61 -11.35 8.27
N ARG A 44 -12.71 -12.07 7.98
CA ARG A 44 -13.98 -11.45 7.64
C ARG A 44 -14.55 -10.64 8.82
N MET A 45 -14.51 -11.21 10.00
CA MET A 45 -14.99 -10.55 11.21
C MET A 45 -14.18 -9.29 11.51
N ASN A 46 -12.85 -9.38 11.47
CA ASN A 46 -11.96 -8.24 11.70
C ASN A 46 -12.18 -7.15 10.67
N ARG A 47 -12.39 -7.52 9.41
CA ARG A 47 -12.67 -6.56 8.34
C ARG A 47 -13.97 -5.82 8.60
N MET A 48 -15.04 -6.54 8.99
CA MET A 48 -16.33 -5.92 9.28
C MET A 48 -16.22 -4.93 10.46
N ALA A 49 -15.54 -5.33 11.53
CA ALA A 49 -15.34 -4.49 12.70
C ALA A 49 -14.53 -3.23 12.34
N ARG A 50 -13.47 -3.40 11.59
CA ARG A 50 -12.61 -2.28 11.15
C ARG A 50 -13.37 -1.30 10.27
N ASN A 51 -14.15 -1.81 9.32
CA ASN A 51 -14.96 -0.97 8.44
C ASN A 51 -15.97 -0.14 9.24
N GLU A 52 -16.62 -0.76 10.21
CA GLU A 52 -17.58 -0.06 11.06
C GLU A 52 -16.90 1.03 11.90
N LEU A 53 -15.74 0.72 12.48
CA LEU A 53 -15.01 1.67 13.32
C LEU A 53 -14.45 2.85 12.54
N ILE A 54 -13.94 2.60 11.33
CA ILE A 54 -13.27 3.63 10.51
C ILE A 54 -14.26 4.41 9.65
N PHE A 55 -15.17 3.70 8.99
CA PHE A 55 -16.07 4.30 8.00
C PHE A 55 -17.51 4.45 8.49
N GLY A 56 -17.87 3.85 9.62
CA GLY A 56 -19.25 3.84 10.12
C GLY A 56 -20.22 3.06 9.25
N ARG A 57 -19.71 2.21 8.34
CA ARG A 57 -20.53 1.38 7.45
C ARG A 57 -19.73 0.18 6.97
N GLU A 58 -20.43 -0.81 6.47
CA GLU A 58 -19.80 -1.90 5.75
C GLU A 58 -19.33 -1.41 4.37
N VAL A 59 -18.09 -1.76 4.01
CA VAL A 59 -17.53 -1.46 2.70
C VAL A 59 -17.50 -2.75 1.88
N PRO A 60 -18.31 -2.86 0.82
CA PRO A 60 -18.32 -4.06 -0.01
C PRO A 60 -16.97 -4.31 -0.67
N VAL A 61 -16.62 -5.58 -0.86
CA VAL A 61 -15.36 -5.98 -1.54
C VAL A 61 -15.30 -5.38 -2.94
N GLU A 62 -16.41 -5.37 -3.63
CA GLU A 62 -16.51 -4.82 -4.99
C GLU A 62 -16.11 -3.34 -5.04
N GLU A 63 -16.47 -2.58 -4.01
CA GLU A 63 -16.06 -1.17 -3.89
C GLU A 63 -14.55 -1.04 -3.72
N VAL A 64 -13.95 -1.87 -2.85
CA VAL A 64 -12.50 -1.87 -2.64
C VAL A 64 -11.76 -2.26 -3.92
N LEU A 65 -12.23 -3.28 -4.62
CA LEU A 65 -11.61 -3.71 -5.88
C LEU A 65 -11.74 -2.64 -6.96
N ALA A 66 -12.88 -1.99 -7.05
CA ALA A 66 -13.09 -0.90 -8.01
C ALA A 66 -12.16 0.29 -7.71
N ASN A 67 -12.03 0.66 -6.44
CA ASN A 67 -11.12 1.73 -6.03
C ASN A 67 -9.66 1.38 -6.31
N LEU A 68 -9.28 0.13 -6.10
CA LEU A 68 -7.93 -0.35 -6.40
C LEU A 68 -7.64 -0.27 -7.90
N GLU A 69 -8.58 -0.70 -8.75
CA GLU A 69 -8.42 -0.62 -10.20
C GLU A 69 -8.33 0.83 -10.70
N ALA A 70 -8.96 1.76 -10.01
CA ALA A 70 -8.95 3.17 -10.38
C ALA A 70 -7.66 3.91 -9.99
N VAL A 71 -6.78 3.28 -9.21
CA VAL A 71 -5.50 3.90 -8.80
C VAL A 71 -4.59 4.08 -10.00
N THR A 72 -4.02 5.27 -10.14
CA THR A 72 -3.08 5.62 -11.22
C THR A 72 -1.67 5.79 -10.69
N GLU A 73 -0.69 5.67 -11.58
CA GLU A 73 0.72 5.91 -11.23
C GLU A 73 0.94 7.34 -10.72
N GLY A 74 0.27 8.32 -11.31
CA GLY A 74 0.34 9.71 -10.85
C GLY A 74 -0.10 9.87 -9.40
N GLN A 75 -1.19 9.21 -9.02
CA GLN A 75 -1.68 9.22 -7.63
C GLN A 75 -0.66 8.59 -6.67
N ILE A 76 -0.02 7.51 -7.07
CA ILE A 76 1.01 6.85 -6.27
C ILE A 76 2.22 7.75 -6.07
N ARG A 77 2.68 8.41 -7.13
CA ARG A 77 3.81 9.35 -7.04
C ARG A 77 3.49 10.53 -6.16
N ASP A 78 2.30 11.11 -6.29
CA ASP A 78 1.88 12.24 -5.46
C ASP A 78 1.82 11.86 -3.98
N MET A 79 1.26 10.69 -3.68
CA MET A 79 1.21 10.18 -2.32
C MET A 79 2.61 9.89 -1.78
N ALA A 80 3.50 9.33 -2.60
CA ALA A 80 4.88 9.05 -2.22
C ALA A 80 5.64 10.34 -1.89
N LYS A 81 5.45 11.40 -2.66
CA LYS A 81 6.06 12.70 -2.38
C LYS A 81 5.59 13.27 -1.05
N GLU A 82 4.34 13.07 -0.72
CA GLU A 82 3.75 13.59 0.53
C GLU A 82 4.19 12.78 1.75
N ILE A 83 4.14 11.45 1.66
CA ILE A 83 4.36 10.55 2.80
C ILE A 83 5.82 10.16 2.95
N LEU A 84 6.52 9.90 1.85
CA LEU A 84 7.89 9.38 1.86
C LEU A 84 8.94 10.49 1.74
N ASP A 85 8.67 11.64 2.33
CA ASP A 85 9.64 12.73 2.40
C ASP A 85 10.77 12.35 3.36
N PRO A 86 12.02 12.27 2.90
CA PRO A 86 13.16 11.94 3.77
C PRO A 86 13.30 12.84 4.99
N ALA A 87 12.90 14.11 4.87
CA ALA A 87 12.96 15.06 5.97
C ALA A 87 11.99 14.72 7.11
N LYS A 88 10.97 13.91 6.83
CA LYS A 88 9.94 13.50 7.79
C LYS A 88 10.16 12.09 8.32
N MET A 89 11.17 11.40 7.84
CA MET A 89 11.45 10.03 8.24
C MET A 89 12.23 9.95 9.54
N SER A 90 11.87 8.96 10.36
CA SER A 90 12.62 8.59 11.56
C SER A 90 13.22 7.21 11.36
N THR A 91 14.43 6.99 11.90
CA THR A 91 15.09 5.71 11.80
C THR A 91 15.41 5.18 13.20
N THR A 92 15.05 3.93 13.44
CA THR A 92 15.43 3.20 14.64
C THR A 92 16.11 1.91 14.20
N ALA A 93 17.31 1.64 14.73
CA ALA A 93 18.08 0.47 14.34
C ALA A 93 18.58 -0.27 15.56
N ILE A 94 18.45 -1.61 15.54
CA ILE A 94 18.89 -2.51 16.58
C ILE A 94 19.67 -3.62 15.92
N GLY A 95 20.87 -3.91 16.43
CA GLY A 95 21.68 -5.00 15.92
C GLY A 95 23.18 -4.70 15.97
N PRO A 96 24.02 -5.63 15.52
CA PRO A 96 25.45 -5.42 15.40
C PRO A 96 25.77 -4.57 14.17
N PHE A 97 26.31 -3.41 14.40
CA PHE A 97 26.66 -2.45 13.34
C PHE A 97 28.16 -2.35 13.15
#